data_329bc56decad8f45911d531b315fa5f4
#
_entry.id   329bc56decad8f45911d531b315fa5f4
#
_cell.length_a   1.000
_cell.length_b   1.000
_cell.length_c   1.000
_cell.angle_alpha   90.00
_cell.angle_beta   90.00
_cell.angle_gamma   90.00
#
_symmetry.space_group_name_H-M   'P 1'
#
loop_
_entity.id
_entity.type
_entity.pdbx_description
1 polymer ?
#
loop_
_entity_poly.entity_id
_entity_poly.type
_entity_poly.pdbx_seq_one_letter_code
_entity_poly.pdbx_strand_id
1 'polypeptide(L)'
;MLVGTVIVLAFVVGVLYYSVSVRAVGSIYVKSVNCVVYFDGAGTQPVTQINWGSLPPDSAVNQTVYLKNTGNAACNFTISTSAWDPSNAGTWIALTYDLKGQVNVPVNSIIPCVLTESISADIVNVTNYTYNIVITASG
;
A
#
# COMPACT_ATOMS: atom_id res chain seq x y z
N MET A 1 -29.37 4.99 28.68
CA MET A 1 -29.44 4.79 28.57
C MET A 1 -29.50 4.51 27.83
N LEU A 2 -29.05 4.75 27.69
CA LEU A 2 -28.98 4.48 27.27
C LEU A 2 -28.79 4.22 26.58
N VAL A 3 -28.46 4.47 26.54
CA VAL A 3 -28.27 4.23 26.15
C VAL A 3 -28.15 3.72 25.64
N GLY A 4 -27.95 3.59 25.64
CA GLY A 4 -27.81 3.24 25.71
C GLY A 4 -27.94 2.74 25.02
N THR A 5 -27.74 2.91 24.97
CA THR A 5 -27.87 2.53 24.67
C THR A 5 -27.85 2.28 23.85
N VAL A 6 -27.72 2.50 23.86
CA VAL A 6 -27.67 2.32 23.38
C VAL A 6 -27.37 1.91 22.71
N ILE A 7 -27.03 1.97 22.75
CA ILE A 7 -26.73 1.70 22.52
C ILE A 7 -26.74 0.91 22.03
N VAL A 8 -26.70 0.86 22.12
CA VAL A 8 -26.72 0.27 22.08
C VAL A 8 -26.94 -0.38 21.45
N LEU A 9 -26.99 -0.29 21.48
CA LEU A 9 -27.25 -0.70 21.20
C LEU A 9 -27.19 -1.09 20.56
N ALA A 10 -27.04 -0.99 20.57
CA ALA A 10 -26.91 -1.13 20.33
C ALA A 10 -26.64 -1.73 19.98
N PHE A 11 -26.34 -2.06 20.14
CA PHE A 11 -26.02 -2.39 20.31
C PHE A 11 -26.06 -3.14 19.73
N VAL A 12 -25.97 -3.02 19.67
CA VAL A 12 -25.83 -3.50 19.39
C VAL A 12 -25.78 -4.09 18.58
N VAL A 13 -25.86 -4.05 18.64
CA VAL A 13 -25.66 -4.24 18.08
C VAL A 13 -25.20 -4.46 17.61
N GLY A 14 -24.83 -4.41 17.62
CA GLY A 14 -24.10 -4.15 17.60
C GLY A 14 -23.41 -4.64 17.13
N VAL A 15 -23.25 -4.71 17.31
CA VAL A 15 -22.51 -4.78 17.17
C VAL A 15 -22.10 -5.27 16.39
N LEU A 16 -22.03 -5.53 16.39
CA LEU A 16 -21.51 -5.48 15.66
C LEU A 16 -21.33 -5.10 14.89
N TYR A 17 -21.45 -4.76 14.43
CA TYR A 17 -20.88 -4.04 13.61
C TYR A 17 -19.94 -3.13 13.90
N TYR A 18 -19.76 -3.03 14.53
CA TYR A 18 -18.89 -2.32 15.31
C TYR A 18 -17.44 -2.45 14.95
N SER A 19 -16.93 -3.65 14.76
CA SER A 19 -15.60 -3.88 14.23
C SER A 19 -15.43 -3.30 12.82
N VAL A 20 -16.51 -3.11 12.09
CA VAL A 20 -16.50 -2.50 10.77
C VAL A 20 -16.07 -1.04 10.81
N SER A 21 -16.19 -0.40 11.96
CA SER A 21 -15.74 0.98 12.12
C SER A 21 -14.24 1.11 12.37
N VAL A 22 -13.54 0.01 12.62
CA VAL A 22 -12.11 0.01 12.89
C VAL A 22 -11.35 0.26 11.59
N ARG A 23 -10.44 1.20 11.62
CA ARG A 23 -9.61 1.57 10.48
C ARG A 23 -8.21 1.01 10.66
N ALA A 24 -7.63 0.54 9.58
CA ALA A 24 -6.25 0.11 9.55
C ALA A 24 -5.34 1.28 9.19
N VAL A 25 -4.24 1.40 9.91
CA VAL A 25 -3.23 2.43 9.67
C VAL A 25 -1.91 1.76 9.37
N GLY A 26 -1.33 2.07 8.22
CA GLY A 26 -0.11 1.43 7.75
C GLY A 26 1.03 2.41 7.53
N SER A 27 2.22 1.98 7.90
CA SER A 27 3.47 2.63 7.55
C SER A 27 4.25 1.71 6.61
N ILE A 28 4.39 2.13 5.38
CA ILE A 28 4.92 1.31 4.31
C ILE A 28 6.29 1.84 3.93
N TYR A 29 7.31 1.00 4.01
CA TYR A 29 8.67 1.37 3.67
C TYR A 29 8.99 0.90 2.25
N VAL A 30 9.62 1.77 1.47
CA VAL A 30 9.96 1.48 0.08
C VAL A 30 11.44 1.12 0.00
N LYS A 31 11.73 -0.04 -0.56
CA LYS A 31 13.08 -0.53 -0.80
C LYS A 31 13.23 -0.78 -2.30
N SER A 32 14.35 -0.36 -2.85
CA SER A 32 14.57 -0.45 -4.30
C SER A 32 15.95 -1.04 -4.61
N VAL A 33 16.02 -1.73 -5.74
CA VAL A 33 17.25 -2.35 -6.25
C VAL A 33 17.43 -1.92 -7.70
N ASN A 34 18.54 -1.24 -7.98
CA ASN A 34 18.87 -0.68 -9.30
C ASN A 34 17.83 0.31 -9.83
N CYS A 35 17.11 0.95 -8.93
CA CYS A 35 16.14 1.97 -9.28
C CYS A 35 15.98 2.95 -8.13
N VAL A 36 15.40 4.09 -8.44
CA VAL A 36 14.98 5.08 -7.44
C VAL A 36 13.51 5.36 -7.66
N VAL A 37 12.79 5.53 -6.57
CA VAL A 37 11.36 5.79 -6.58
C VAL A 37 11.12 7.23 -6.16
N TYR A 38 10.28 7.92 -6.91
CA TYR A 38 9.96 9.32 -6.66
C TYR A 38 8.44 9.52 -6.53
N PHE A 39 8.05 10.57 -5.82
CA PHE A 39 6.65 11.02 -5.81
C PHE A 39 6.29 11.83 -7.05
N ASP A 40 7.27 12.37 -7.77
CA ASP A 40 7.07 13.24 -8.93
C ASP A 40 7.78 12.72 -10.17
N GLY A 41 7.21 13.06 -11.32
CA GLY A 41 7.76 12.65 -12.62
C GLY A 41 9.07 13.34 -12.97
N ALA A 42 9.42 14.43 -12.31
CA ALA A 42 10.70 15.12 -12.51
C ALA A 42 11.87 14.46 -11.76
N GLY A 43 11.56 13.52 -10.84
CA GLY A 43 12.59 12.82 -10.07
C GLY A 43 13.27 13.69 -9.03
N THR A 44 12.50 14.52 -8.34
CA THR A 44 13.04 15.45 -7.33
C THR A 44 12.67 15.07 -5.90
N GLN A 45 11.66 14.22 -5.70
CA GLN A 45 11.14 13.87 -4.38
C GLN A 45 11.21 12.36 -4.15
N PRO A 46 12.35 11.83 -3.66
CA PRO A 46 12.50 10.41 -3.42
C PRO A 46 11.48 9.88 -2.41
N VAL A 47 11.00 8.66 -2.65
CA VAL A 47 10.06 7.97 -1.77
C VAL A 47 10.83 6.94 -0.97
N THR A 48 10.77 7.05 0.36
CA THR A 48 11.28 6.02 1.28
C THR A 48 10.17 5.41 2.10
N GLN A 49 9.02 6.09 2.18
CA GLN A 49 7.88 5.67 2.96
C GLN A 49 6.61 6.18 2.30
N ILE A 50 5.56 5.38 2.34
CA ILE A 50 4.22 5.79 1.92
C ILE A 50 3.31 5.66 3.13
N ASN A 51 2.57 6.72 3.41
CA ASN A 51 1.56 6.73 4.45
C ASN A 51 0.19 6.70 3.78
N TRP A 52 -0.48 5.54 3.86
CA TRP A 52 -1.79 5.37 3.26
C TRP A 52 -2.91 6.01 4.09
N GLY A 53 -2.60 6.45 5.31
CA GLY A 53 -3.59 7.00 6.22
C GLY A 53 -4.39 5.92 6.90
N SER A 54 -5.58 6.29 7.30
CA SER A 54 -6.51 5.42 8.01
C SER A 54 -7.58 4.92 7.05
N LEU A 55 -7.59 3.62 6.81
CA LEU A 55 -8.45 2.99 5.79
C LEU A 55 -9.50 2.10 6.45
N PRO A 56 -10.79 2.26 6.08
CA PRO A 56 -11.83 1.37 6.57
C PRO A 56 -11.76 0.01 5.86
N PRO A 57 -12.39 -1.01 6.42
CA PRO A 57 -12.61 -2.26 5.70
C PRO A 57 -13.32 -2.01 4.36
N ASP A 58 -13.08 -2.88 3.39
CA ASP A 58 -13.68 -2.81 2.05
C ASP A 58 -13.38 -1.50 1.34
N SER A 59 -12.13 -1.07 1.40
CA SER A 59 -11.68 0.15 0.74
C SER A 59 -10.39 -0.09 -0.04
N ALA A 60 -10.09 0.84 -0.93
CA ALA A 60 -8.85 0.86 -1.69
C ALA A 60 -8.39 2.30 -1.86
N VAL A 61 -7.07 2.47 -1.96
CA VAL A 61 -6.45 3.77 -2.18
C VAL A 61 -5.31 3.62 -3.19
N ASN A 62 -5.17 4.61 -4.03
CA ASN A 62 -4.12 4.67 -5.05
C ASN A 62 -3.06 5.70 -4.69
N GLN A 63 -1.82 5.39 -5.03
CA GLN A 63 -0.71 6.33 -4.99
C GLN A 63 0.11 6.15 -6.26
N THR A 64 0.26 7.21 -7.02
CA THR A 64 1.16 7.20 -8.17
C THR A 64 2.57 7.50 -7.68
N VAL A 65 3.50 6.65 -8.08
CA VAL A 65 4.93 6.87 -7.88
C VAL A 65 5.62 6.78 -9.24
N TYR A 66 6.87 7.20 -9.30
CA TYR A 66 7.65 7.24 -10.53
C TYR A 66 8.94 6.47 -10.32
N LEU A 67 9.19 5.52 -11.21
CA LEU A 67 10.33 4.61 -11.10
C LEU A 67 11.39 5.01 -12.11
N LYS A 68 12.61 5.28 -11.63
CA LYS A 68 13.74 5.61 -12.48
C LYS A 68 14.70 4.43 -12.56
N ASN A 69 15.04 4.02 -13.77
CA ASN A 69 16.09 3.04 -14.00
C ASN A 69 17.46 3.67 -13.76
N THR A 70 18.11 3.27 -12.66
CA THR A 70 19.46 3.74 -12.32
C THR A 70 20.55 2.70 -12.61
N GLY A 71 20.16 1.60 -13.25
CA GLY A 71 21.09 0.59 -13.70
C GLY A 71 21.84 1.02 -14.98
N ASN A 72 22.57 0.09 -15.56
CA ASN A 72 23.40 0.34 -16.74
C ASN A 72 22.84 -0.33 -18.02
N ALA A 73 21.62 -0.85 -17.95
CA ALA A 73 20.94 -1.47 -19.08
C ALA A 73 19.44 -1.24 -18.97
N ALA A 74 18.71 -1.40 -20.07
CA ALA A 74 17.26 -1.37 -20.05
C ALA A 74 16.74 -2.47 -19.12
N CYS A 75 15.63 -2.21 -18.44
CA CYS A 75 15.12 -3.12 -17.39
C CYS A 75 13.60 -3.24 -17.42
N ASN A 76 13.12 -4.26 -16.74
CA ASN A 76 11.73 -4.40 -16.36
C ASN A 76 11.61 -4.23 -14.86
N PHE A 77 10.56 -3.56 -14.41
CA PHE A 77 10.31 -3.41 -12.98
C PHE A 77 9.37 -4.49 -12.48
N THR A 78 9.65 -4.99 -11.28
CA THR A 78 8.76 -5.87 -10.52
C THR A 78 8.57 -5.31 -9.13
N ILE A 79 7.39 -5.49 -8.58
CA ILE A 79 7.04 -4.98 -7.26
C ILE A 79 6.46 -6.12 -6.44
N SER A 80 6.96 -6.26 -5.23
CA SER A 80 6.50 -7.27 -4.29
C SER A 80 6.41 -6.66 -2.89
N THR A 81 5.84 -7.42 -1.97
CA THR A 81 5.76 -7.02 -0.56
C THR A 81 6.50 -8.02 0.30
N SER A 82 7.00 -7.54 1.43
CA SER A 82 7.70 -8.36 2.40
C SER A 82 7.62 -7.75 3.80
N ALA A 83 8.09 -8.50 4.79
CA ALA A 83 8.22 -8.02 6.17
C ALA A 83 6.91 -7.49 6.74
N TRP A 84 5.82 -8.20 6.51
CA TRP A 84 4.52 -7.85 7.09
C TRP A 84 4.56 -7.93 8.61
N ASP A 85 4.06 -6.88 9.26
CA ASP A 85 3.92 -6.82 10.71
C ASP A 85 2.58 -6.14 11.05
N PRO A 86 1.62 -6.84 11.69
CA PRO A 86 1.68 -8.26 12.05
C PRO A 86 1.79 -9.17 10.83
N SER A 87 2.39 -10.34 11.00
CA SER A 87 2.70 -11.23 9.87
C SER A 87 1.45 -11.71 9.12
N ASN A 88 0.30 -11.73 9.78
CA ASN A 88 -0.96 -12.14 9.16
C ASN A 88 -1.69 -10.99 8.43
N ALA A 89 -1.19 -9.77 8.50
CA ALA A 89 -1.87 -8.62 7.89
C ALA A 89 -2.06 -8.79 6.39
N GLY A 90 -1.10 -9.42 5.71
CA GLY A 90 -1.19 -9.69 4.27
C GLY A 90 -2.35 -10.61 3.87
N THR A 91 -3.04 -11.23 4.82
CA THR A 91 -4.26 -12.00 4.55
C THR A 91 -5.41 -11.09 4.12
N TRP A 92 -5.45 -9.87 4.65
CA TRP A 92 -6.55 -8.94 4.40
C TRP A 92 -6.15 -7.68 3.66
N ILE A 93 -4.86 -7.44 3.51
CA ILE A 93 -4.34 -6.23 2.88
C ILE A 93 -3.53 -6.67 1.65
N ALA A 94 -3.87 -6.11 0.50
CA ALA A 94 -3.20 -6.44 -0.75
C ALA A 94 -2.65 -5.18 -1.39
N LEU A 95 -1.47 -5.31 -1.99
CA LEU A 95 -0.88 -4.29 -2.83
C LEU A 95 -0.86 -4.79 -4.27
N THR A 96 -1.39 -4.00 -5.18
CA THR A 96 -1.28 -4.23 -6.61
C THR A 96 -0.61 -3.04 -7.27
N TYR A 97 -0.12 -3.21 -8.49
CA TYR A 97 0.54 -2.13 -9.20
C TYR A 97 0.25 -2.21 -10.69
N ASP A 98 0.33 -1.04 -11.33
CA ASP A 98 0.12 -0.89 -12.77
C ASP A 98 1.23 -0.02 -13.33
N LEU A 99 2.05 -0.60 -14.21
CA LEU A 99 3.15 0.07 -14.89
C LEU A 99 2.73 0.73 -16.21
N LYS A 100 1.43 0.76 -16.50
CA LYS A 100 0.89 1.36 -17.73
C LYS A 100 1.48 0.74 -19.01
N GLY A 101 1.79 -0.57 -18.97
CA GLY A 101 2.34 -1.28 -20.10
C GLY A 101 3.82 -1.01 -20.38
N GLN A 102 4.51 -0.32 -19.49
CA GLN A 102 5.92 0.01 -19.70
C GLN A 102 6.81 -1.20 -19.43
N VAL A 103 7.60 -1.54 -20.44
CA VAL A 103 8.60 -2.63 -20.39
C VAL A 103 9.89 -2.14 -21.03
N ASN A 104 10.98 -2.83 -20.77
CA ASN A 104 12.30 -2.49 -21.32
C ASN A 104 12.63 -1.01 -21.11
N VAL A 105 12.48 -0.55 -19.88
CA VAL A 105 12.67 0.86 -19.53
C VAL A 105 14.13 1.23 -19.73
N PRO A 106 14.45 2.21 -20.59
CA PRO A 106 15.82 2.60 -20.83
C PRO A 106 16.52 3.16 -19.59
N VAL A 107 17.84 3.12 -19.62
CA VAL A 107 18.68 3.73 -18.58
C VAL A 107 18.29 5.21 -18.40
N ASN A 108 18.19 5.64 -17.14
CA ASN A 108 17.83 7.00 -16.71
C ASN A 108 16.40 7.44 -17.05
N SER A 109 15.59 6.57 -17.64
CA SER A 109 14.17 6.88 -17.87
C SER A 109 13.37 6.75 -16.60
N ILE A 110 12.33 7.59 -16.50
CA ILE A 110 11.39 7.61 -15.38
C ILE A 110 10.01 7.25 -15.93
N ILE A 111 9.35 6.28 -15.33
CA ILE A 111 8.01 5.85 -15.72
C ILE A 111 7.03 5.94 -14.56
N PRO A 112 5.75 6.21 -14.82
CA PRO A 112 4.74 6.18 -13.77
C PRO A 112 4.38 4.76 -13.38
N CYS A 113 4.00 4.60 -12.12
CA CYS A 113 3.48 3.34 -11.58
C CYS A 113 2.37 3.69 -10.60
N VAL A 114 1.20 3.12 -10.79
CA VAL A 114 0.09 3.29 -9.85
C VAL A 114 0.09 2.13 -8.88
N LEU A 115 0.30 2.44 -7.62
CA LEU A 115 0.19 1.47 -6.54
C LEU A 115 -1.22 1.55 -5.97
N THR A 116 -1.83 0.41 -5.72
CA THR A 116 -3.15 0.34 -5.09
C THR A 116 -3.07 -0.57 -3.87
N GLU A 117 -3.39 -0.01 -2.71
CA GLU A 117 -3.57 -0.80 -1.50
C GLU A 117 -5.05 -1.00 -1.26
N SER A 118 -5.46 -2.24 -1.01
CA SER A 118 -6.85 -2.59 -0.75
C SER A 118 -6.98 -3.33 0.57
N ILE A 119 -8.06 -3.03 1.28
CA ILE A 119 -8.37 -3.61 2.58
C ILE A 119 -9.61 -4.50 2.39
N SER A 120 -9.48 -5.77 2.77
CA SER A 120 -10.61 -6.71 2.72
C SER A 120 -11.74 -6.27 3.64
N ALA A 121 -12.97 -6.56 3.24
CA ALA A 121 -14.14 -6.38 4.10
C ALA A 121 -14.07 -7.26 5.35
N ASP A 122 -13.32 -8.35 5.30
CA ASP A 122 -13.24 -9.34 6.36
C ASP A 122 -12.10 -9.09 7.35
N ILE A 123 -11.41 -7.95 7.24
CA ILE A 123 -10.27 -7.64 8.10
C ILE A 123 -10.67 -7.65 9.58
N VAL A 124 -9.91 -8.36 10.39
CA VAL A 124 -10.14 -8.45 11.83
C VAL A 124 -8.81 -8.35 12.57
N ASN A 125 -8.84 -7.71 13.73
CA ASN A 125 -7.71 -7.64 14.67
C ASN A 125 -6.43 -7.02 14.10
N VAL A 126 -6.55 -6.25 13.03
CA VAL A 126 -5.44 -5.50 12.45
C VAL A 126 -5.82 -4.03 12.45
N THR A 127 -5.23 -3.25 13.34
CA THR A 127 -5.47 -1.81 13.46
C THR A 127 -4.26 -0.99 13.03
N ASN A 128 -3.06 -1.55 13.18
CA ASN A 128 -1.82 -0.97 12.70
C ASN A 128 -1.03 -2.05 11.99
N TYR A 129 -0.38 -1.68 10.92
CA TYR A 129 0.44 -2.63 10.18
C TYR A 129 1.58 -1.91 9.47
N THR A 130 2.63 -2.65 9.21
CA THR A 130 3.74 -2.21 8.35
C THR A 130 4.09 -3.31 7.38
N TYR A 131 4.65 -2.96 6.26
CA TYR A 131 5.30 -3.89 5.33
C TYR A 131 6.27 -3.13 4.44
N ASN A 132 7.10 -3.86 3.75
CA ASN A 132 7.98 -3.28 2.74
C ASN A 132 7.39 -3.47 1.35
N ILE A 133 7.44 -2.44 0.54
CA ILE A 133 7.28 -2.54 -0.92
C ILE A 133 8.67 -2.69 -1.50
N VAL A 134 8.93 -3.80 -2.17
CA VAL A 134 10.23 -4.08 -2.77
C VAL A 134 10.12 -3.91 -4.29
N ILE A 135 10.83 -2.94 -4.82
CA ILE A 135 10.83 -2.60 -6.23
C ILE A 135 12.19 -2.99 -6.81
N THR A 136 12.16 -3.87 -7.80
CA THR A 136 13.38 -4.41 -8.40
C THR A 136 13.36 -4.15 -9.90
N ALA A 137 14.49 -3.62 -10.40
CA ALA A 137 14.75 -3.50 -11.81
C ALA A 137 15.65 -4.67 -12.24
N SER A 138 15.22 -5.39 -13.26
CA SER A 138 15.97 -6.53 -13.80
C SER A 138 15.97 -6.49 -15.33
N GLY A 139 17.09 -6.84 -15.91
CA GLY A 139 17.29 -6.80 -17.36
C GLY A 139 17.09 -8.10 -18.06
#